data_878c387499af26daea58d070d7a40af6
#
_entry.id   878c387499af26daea58d070d7a40af6
#
_cell.length_a   1.000
_cell.length_b   1.000
_cell.length_c   1.000
_cell.angle_alpha   90.00
_cell.angle_beta   90.00
_cell.angle_gamma   90.00
#
_symmetry.space_group_name_H-M   'P 1'
#
loop_
_entity.id
_entity.type
_entity.pdbx_description
1 polymer ?
#
loop_
_entity_poly.entity_id
_entity_poly.type
_entity_poly.pdbx_seq_one_letter_code
_entity_poly.pdbx_strand_id
1 'polypeptide(L)'
;MNKILLLIVALVSISANVTAQTTGNGLQITRLTDSFHIYTTYNLYKGEKVPANGMYLVTSAGVVLFDTPWDTTQFQPLLDSILSKHGKNVTHCIATHFHDDRSGGLEFYQKKGIKTYTTVQTDKLSRKYGHKRAEFLLKKDTVFNIGSYAFETYYPGEGHTPDNIVIWFGKQKILYGACLIKSVEDEDLGYLGDANRKEYATTIKNVQKKCRQPRYVIVGHGDWTNVKALEHTLKMAEALKQ
;
A
#
# COMPACT_ATOMS: atom_id res chain seq x y z
N MET A 1 27.67 -46.26 -33.11
CA MET A 1 26.22 -46.02 -32.90
C MET A 1 26.08 -45.24 -31.59
N ASN A 2 26.06 -43.89 -31.67
CA ASN A 2 25.93 -43.03 -30.49
C ASN A 2 24.45 -42.78 -30.19
N LYS A 3 24.00 -43.23 -29.00
CA LYS A 3 22.66 -42.96 -28.50
C LYS A 3 22.69 -41.58 -27.80
N ILE A 4 22.03 -40.58 -28.40
CA ILE A 4 21.80 -39.28 -27.79
C ILE A 4 20.61 -39.43 -26.85
N LEU A 5 20.85 -39.25 -25.55
CA LEU A 5 19.81 -39.23 -24.50
C LEU A 5 19.26 -37.82 -24.41
N LEU A 6 18.03 -37.59 -24.91
CA LEU A 6 17.31 -36.32 -24.74
C LEU A 6 16.78 -36.25 -23.32
N LEU A 7 17.30 -35.30 -22.53
CA LEU A 7 16.78 -34.96 -21.21
C LEU A 7 15.65 -33.96 -21.39
N ILE A 8 14.39 -34.39 -21.22
CA ILE A 8 13.22 -33.49 -21.19
C ILE A 8 13.15 -32.91 -19.78
N VAL A 9 13.51 -31.65 -19.66
CA VAL A 9 13.28 -30.86 -18.45
C VAL A 9 11.83 -30.37 -18.45
N ALA A 10 10.97 -30.98 -17.64
CA ALA A 10 9.61 -30.53 -17.43
C ALA A 10 9.64 -29.27 -16.53
N LEU A 11 9.34 -28.12 -17.11
CA LEU A 11 9.05 -26.90 -16.35
C LEU A 11 7.69 -27.06 -15.62
N VAL A 12 7.74 -27.32 -14.33
CA VAL A 12 6.56 -27.28 -13.47
C VAL A 12 6.27 -25.81 -13.14
N SER A 13 5.28 -25.24 -13.81
CA SER A 13 4.74 -23.94 -13.47
C SER A 13 3.92 -24.04 -12.17
N ILE A 14 4.48 -23.60 -11.06
CA ILE A 14 3.75 -23.50 -9.78
C ILE A 14 2.86 -22.26 -9.88
N SER A 15 1.59 -22.45 -10.23
CA SER A 15 0.57 -21.42 -10.13
C SER A 15 0.27 -21.19 -8.64
N ALA A 16 0.70 -20.07 -8.09
CA ALA A 16 0.31 -19.65 -6.75
C ALA A 16 -1.20 -19.36 -6.75
N ASN A 17 -1.99 -20.24 -6.14
CA ASN A 17 -3.41 -19.97 -5.92
C ASN A 17 -3.55 -18.83 -4.92
N VAL A 18 -4.00 -17.67 -5.40
CA VAL A 18 -4.40 -16.52 -4.57
C VAL A 18 -5.78 -16.83 -4.00
N THR A 19 -5.85 -17.21 -2.73
CA THR A 19 -7.12 -17.42 -2.04
C THR A 19 -7.54 -16.13 -1.34
N ALA A 20 -8.62 -15.51 -1.80
CA ALA A 20 -9.29 -14.40 -1.12
C ALA A 20 -10.26 -14.95 -0.07
N GLN A 21 -10.14 -14.47 1.17
CA GLN A 21 -11.09 -14.76 2.23
C GLN A 21 -12.00 -13.54 2.40
N THR A 22 -13.28 -13.65 2.02
CA THR A 22 -14.30 -12.64 2.27
C THR A 22 -14.86 -12.83 3.67
N THR A 23 -14.68 -11.82 4.54
CA THR A 23 -15.49 -11.71 5.76
C THR A 23 -16.79 -10.99 5.37
N GLY A 24 -17.95 -11.46 5.81
CA GLY A 24 -19.28 -11.03 5.33
C GLY A 24 -19.62 -9.52 5.46
N ASN A 25 -18.69 -8.67 5.84
CA ASN A 25 -18.87 -7.24 6.16
C ASN A 25 -18.10 -6.28 5.26
N GLY A 26 -17.81 -6.64 4.01
CA GLY A 26 -17.13 -5.70 3.08
C GLY A 26 -15.61 -5.59 3.25
N LEU A 27 -14.99 -6.39 4.11
CA LEU A 27 -13.54 -6.55 4.24
C LEU A 27 -13.08 -7.80 3.50
N GLN A 28 -12.14 -7.66 2.58
CA GLN A 28 -11.46 -8.77 1.92
C GLN A 28 -10.01 -8.80 2.34
N ILE A 29 -9.46 -10.00 2.61
CA ILE A 29 -8.04 -10.19 2.91
C ILE A 29 -7.49 -11.23 1.95
N THR A 30 -6.54 -10.80 1.11
CA THR A 30 -5.89 -11.61 0.11
C THR A 30 -4.42 -11.81 0.49
N ARG A 31 -3.95 -13.06 0.46
CA ARG A 31 -2.55 -13.37 0.71
C ARG A 31 -1.70 -12.99 -0.50
N LEU A 32 -0.71 -12.12 -0.32
CA LEU A 32 0.29 -11.80 -1.34
C LEU A 32 1.47 -12.77 -1.29
N THR A 33 2.00 -12.99 -0.09
CA THR A 33 3.02 -14.00 0.22
C THR A 33 2.75 -14.57 1.62
N ASP A 34 3.63 -15.42 2.16
CA ASP A 34 3.43 -15.99 3.50
C ASP A 34 3.27 -14.94 4.60
N SER A 35 3.94 -13.80 4.47
CA SER A 35 3.95 -12.74 5.49
C SER A 35 3.22 -11.47 5.07
N PHE A 36 2.99 -11.26 3.78
CA PHE A 36 2.35 -10.05 3.26
C PHE A 36 0.93 -10.34 2.82
N HIS A 37 0.00 -9.48 3.22
CA HIS A 37 -1.41 -9.58 2.89
C HIS A 37 -1.94 -8.22 2.48
N ILE A 38 -2.83 -8.23 1.49
CA ILE A 38 -3.57 -7.06 1.06
C ILE A 38 -4.95 -7.15 1.69
N TYR A 39 -5.41 -6.08 2.31
CA TYR A 39 -6.80 -5.94 2.71
C TYR A 39 -7.47 -4.90 1.81
N THR A 40 -8.71 -5.18 1.43
CA THR A 40 -9.52 -4.29 0.61
C THR A 40 -10.81 -4.01 1.35
N THR A 41 -11.15 -2.73 1.50
CA THR A 41 -12.44 -2.24 1.99
C THR A 41 -13.09 -1.39 0.92
N TYR A 42 -14.34 -1.04 1.10
CA TYR A 42 -15.09 -0.31 0.09
C TYR A 42 -15.76 0.90 0.72
N ASN A 43 -15.76 2.02 0.02
CA ASN A 43 -16.56 3.18 0.39
C ASN A 43 -17.28 3.74 -0.83
N LEU A 44 -18.30 4.58 -0.59
CA LEU A 44 -19.00 5.26 -1.67
C LEU A 44 -18.25 6.56 -2.02
N TYR A 45 -17.91 6.71 -3.30
CA TYR A 45 -17.35 7.92 -3.84
C TYR A 45 -18.13 8.32 -5.09
N LYS A 46 -18.74 9.51 -5.07
CA LYS A 46 -19.63 10.01 -6.16
C LYS A 46 -20.76 9.02 -6.52
N GLY A 47 -21.27 8.26 -5.55
CA GLY A 47 -22.33 7.28 -5.73
C GLY A 47 -21.88 5.89 -6.17
N GLU A 48 -20.61 5.70 -6.45
CA GLU A 48 -20.04 4.41 -6.83
C GLU A 48 -19.30 3.76 -5.67
N LYS A 49 -19.34 2.43 -5.60
CA LYS A 49 -18.62 1.63 -4.61
C LYS A 49 -17.16 1.44 -5.07
N VAL A 50 -16.25 2.16 -4.43
CA VAL A 50 -14.82 2.17 -4.79
C VAL A 50 -14.02 1.31 -3.80
N PRO A 51 -13.17 0.37 -4.28
CA PRO A 51 -12.27 -0.38 -3.43
C PRO A 51 -11.12 0.50 -2.94
N ALA A 52 -10.70 0.29 -1.69
CA ALA A 52 -9.49 0.87 -1.12
C ALA A 52 -8.61 -0.25 -0.57
N ASN A 53 -7.38 -0.35 -1.09
CA ASN A 53 -6.42 -1.37 -0.73
C ASN A 53 -5.44 -0.84 0.31
N GLY A 54 -5.24 -1.61 1.37
CA GLY A 54 -4.14 -1.46 2.28
C GLY A 54 -3.33 -2.74 2.34
N MET A 55 -2.24 -2.73 3.06
CA MET A 55 -1.36 -3.89 3.21
C MET A 55 -1.01 -4.13 4.67
N TYR A 56 -0.78 -5.38 5.05
CA TYR A 56 -0.14 -5.66 6.33
C TYR A 56 0.96 -6.72 6.20
N LEU A 57 1.94 -6.59 7.09
CA LEU A 57 3.08 -7.48 7.22
C LEU A 57 3.02 -8.22 8.56
N VAL A 58 3.02 -9.55 8.51
CA VAL A 58 3.10 -10.43 9.69
C VAL A 58 4.55 -10.70 10.01
N THR A 59 4.99 -10.38 11.24
CA THR A 59 6.36 -10.62 11.71
C THR A 59 6.40 -11.43 13.00
N SER A 60 7.57 -11.82 13.45
CA SER A 60 7.74 -12.43 14.79
C SER A 60 7.40 -11.44 15.92
N ALA A 61 7.56 -10.14 15.69
CA ALA A 61 7.34 -9.07 16.68
C ALA A 61 5.92 -8.45 16.62
N GLY A 62 4.98 -9.07 15.87
CA GLY A 62 3.64 -8.55 15.69
C GLY A 62 3.36 -8.16 14.22
N VAL A 63 2.25 -7.48 13.98
CA VAL A 63 1.80 -7.10 12.64
C VAL A 63 1.96 -5.59 12.43
N VAL A 64 2.41 -5.22 11.22
CA VAL A 64 2.52 -3.83 10.76
C VAL A 64 1.44 -3.58 9.72
N LEU A 65 0.59 -2.59 9.94
CA LEU A 65 -0.37 -2.07 8.96
C LEU A 65 0.27 -0.95 8.13
N PHE A 66 -0.05 -0.92 6.86
CA PHE A 66 0.21 0.19 5.93
C PHE A 66 -1.14 0.72 5.47
N ASP A 67 -1.39 1.98 5.83
CA ASP A 67 -2.64 2.71 5.76
C ASP A 67 -3.75 2.15 6.69
N THR A 68 -4.89 2.81 6.72
CA THR A 68 -6.08 2.38 7.47
C THR A 68 -7.23 2.11 6.49
N PRO A 69 -8.21 1.24 6.83
CA PRO A 69 -9.41 1.09 6.00
C PRO A 69 -10.09 2.43 5.71
N TRP A 70 -10.62 2.59 4.50
CA TRP A 70 -11.44 3.76 4.17
C TRP A 70 -12.82 3.68 4.83
N ASP A 71 -13.41 2.49 4.89
CA ASP A 71 -14.63 2.24 5.65
C ASP A 71 -14.30 2.17 7.15
N THR A 72 -14.73 3.17 7.90
CA THR A 72 -14.47 3.29 9.33
C THR A 72 -15.06 2.15 10.16
N THR A 73 -16.09 1.46 9.66
CA THR A 73 -16.69 0.29 10.32
C THR A 73 -15.76 -0.92 10.29
N GLN A 74 -14.71 -0.90 9.44
CA GLN A 74 -13.76 -2.00 9.26
C GLN A 74 -12.49 -1.88 10.11
N PHE A 75 -12.33 -0.83 10.92
CA PHE A 75 -11.13 -0.67 11.77
C PHE A 75 -10.98 -1.84 12.77
N GLN A 76 -12.00 -2.16 13.53
CA GLN A 76 -11.96 -3.28 14.48
C GLN A 76 -12.02 -4.64 13.77
N PRO A 77 -12.91 -4.89 12.79
CA PRO A 77 -12.94 -6.15 12.05
C PRO A 77 -11.60 -6.54 11.41
N LEU A 78 -10.82 -5.56 10.94
CA LEU A 78 -9.46 -5.84 10.41
C LEU A 78 -8.52 -6.35 11.51
N LEU A 79 -8.53 -5.72 12.70
CA LEU A 79 -7.72 -6.18 13.84
C LEU A 79 -8.12 -7.59 14.28
N ASP A 80 -9.42 -7.86 14.40
CA ASP A 80 -9.96 -9.16 14.81
C ASP A 80 -9.61 -10.25 13.79
N SER A 81 -9.71 -9.95 12.50
CA SER A 81 -9.35 -10.86 11.42
C SER A 81 -7.86 -11.21 11.43
N ILE A 82 -6.99 -10.22 11.66
CA ILE A 82 -5.54 -10.41 11.78
C ILE A 82 -5.21 -11.28 13.00
N LEU A 83 -5.78 -10.96 14.15
CA LEU A 83 -5.57 -11.73 15.38
C LEU A 83 -6.05 -13.18 15.22
N SER A 84 -7.26 -13.37 14.70
CA SER A 84 -7.83 -14.70 14.46
C SER A 84 -6.99 -15.54 13.49
N LYS A 85 -6.51 -14.91 12.41
CA LYS A 85 -5.78 -15.61 11.35
C LYS A 85 -4.33 -15.93 11.72
N HIS A 86 -3.67 -15.05 12.46
CA HIS A 86 -2.23 -15.12 12.69
C HIS A 86 -1.83 -15.30 14.16
N GLY A 87 -2.78 -15.21 15.11
CA GLY A 87 -2.49 -15.23 16.54
C GLY A 87 -1.60 -14.07 16.99
N LYS A 88 -1.61 -12.94 16.26
CA LYS A 88 -0.72 -11.80 16.49
C LYS A 88 -1.49 -10.50 16.48
N ASN A 89 -1.12 -9.61 17.41
CA ASN A 89 -1.66 -8.26 17.45
C ASN A 89 -0.97 -7.34 16.43
N VAL A 90 -1.70 -6.34 15.95
CA VAL A 90 -1.13 -5.20 15.24
C VAL A 90 -0.36 -4.35 16.24
N THR A 91 0.86 -3.99 15.91
CA THR A 91 1.77 -3.21 16.77
C THR A 91 2.11 -1.84 16.19
N HIS A 92 2.05 -1.71 14.87
CA HIS A 92 2.40 -0.49 14.14
C HIS A 92 1.39 -0.24 13.02
N CYS A 93 1.10 1.04 12.76
CA CYS A 93 0.33 1.50 11.60
C CYS A 93 1.05 2.71 10.98
N ILE A 94 1.35 2.68 9.70
CA ILE A 94 2.03 3.74 8.96
C ILE A 94 1.10 4.22 7.87
N ALA A 95 0.65 5.49 7.92
CA ALA A 95 -0.18 6.09 6.89
C ALA A 95 0.67 6.82 5.85
N THR A 96 0.31 6.66 4.57
CA THR A 96 1.10 7.13 3.43
C THR A 96 0.87 8.59 3.08
N HIS A 97 -0.32 9.15 3.37
CA HIS A 97 -0.65 10.55 3.21
C HIS A 97 -1.90 10.93 4.03
N PHE A 98 -2.30 12.21 3.97
CA PHE A 98 -3.26 12.78 4.91
C PHE A 98 -4.74 12.46 4.63
N HIS A 99 -5.11 11.92 3.47
CA HIS A 99 -6.50 11.61 3.14
C HIS A 99 -7.09 10.53 4.06
N ASP A 100 -8.40 10.61 4.32
CA ASP A 100 -9.10 9.73 5.26
C ASP A 100 -9.07 8.25 4.87
N ASP A 101 -8.98 7.95 3.59
CA ASP A 101 -8.85 6.58 3.09
C ASP A 101 -7.49 5.93 3.43
N ARG A 102 -6.56 6.70 4.03
CA ARG A 102 -5.24 6.25 4.50
C ARG A 102 -5.01 6.53 5.97
N SER A 103 -5.48 7.67 6.46
CA SER A 103 -5.19 8.16 7.81
C SER A 103 -6.38 8.11 8.77
N GLY A 104 -7.61 7.86 8.27
CA GLY A 104 -8.86 8.00 9.05
C GLY A 104 -8.93 7.15 10.32
N GLY A 105 -8.24 6.00 10.36
CA GLY A 105 -8.20 5.10 11.52
C GLY A 105 -7.10 5.36 12.54
N LEU A 106 -6.19 6.32 12.31
CA LEU A 106 -5.00 6.51 13.14
C LEU A 106 -5.32 6.69 14.63
N GLU A 107 -6.23 7.60 14.97
CA GLU A 107 -6.63 7.84 16.37
C GLU A 107 -7.35 6.63 17.01
N PHE A 108 -8.11 5.88 16.21
CA PHE A 108 -8.73 4.63 16.67
C PHE A 108 -7.64 3.63 17.06
N TYR A 109 -6.63 3.44 16.23
CA TYR A 109 -5.54 2.51 16.48
C TYR A 109 -4.65 2.95 17.63
N GLN A 110 -4.39 4.25 17.81
CA GLN A 110 -3.70 4.79 19.00
C GLN A 110 -4.41 4.39 20.29
N LYS A 111 -5.75 4.54 20.35
CA LYS A 111 -6.56 4.13 21.52
C LYS A 111 -6.50 2.64 21.82
N LYS A 112 -6.08 1.82 20.85
CA LYS A 112 -5.82 0.38 21.00
C LYS A 112 -4.37 0.06 21.36
N GLY A 113 -3.52 1.07 21.60
CA GLY A 113 -2.10 0.91 21.93
C GLY A 113 -1.21 0.59 20.72
N ILE A 114 -1.71 0.77 19.49
CA ILE A 114 -0.96 0.58 18.26
C ILE A 114 -0.17 1.87 17.99
N LYS A 115 1.15 1.75 17.79
CA LYS A 115 2.02 2.87 17.42
C LYS A 115 1.69 3.34 16.02
N THR A 116 1.27 4.60 15.87
CA THR A 116 0.89 5.17 14.57
C THR A 116 1.93 6.16 14.08
N TYR A 117 2.20 6.15 12.77
CA TYR A 117 3.26 6.93 12.14
C TYR A 117 2.75 7.65 10.91
N THR A 118 3.17 8.91 10.74
CA THR A 118 3.05 9.68 9.50
C THR A 118 4.29 10.55 9.32
N THR A 119 4.43 11.20 8.15
CA THR A 119 5.45 12.23 7.98
C THR A 119 5.06 13.52 8.71
N VAL A 120 6.04 14.37 9.00
CA VAL A 120 5.78 15.73 9.52
C VAL A 120 4.88 16.52 8.57
N GLN A 121 5.02 16.32 7.26
CA GLN A 121 4.20 17.00 6.25
C GLN A 121 2.77 16.50 6.27
N THR A 122 2.54 15.19 6.39
CA THR A 122 1.22 14.59 6.59
C THR A 122 0.54 15.17 7.83
N ASP A 123 1.25 15.25 8.97
CA ASP A 123 0.70 15.83 10.20
C ASP A 123 0.27 17.30 10.02
N LYS A 124 1.07 18.12 9.30
CA LYS A 124 0.72 19.51 9.00
C LYS A 124 -0.56 19.62 8.16
N LEU A 125 -0.69 18.78 7.14
CA LEU A 125 -1.88 18.74 6.28
C LEU A 125 -3.10 18.21 7.04
N SER A 126 -2.93 17.15 7.84
CA SER A 126 -3.99 16.63 8.71
C SER A 126 -4.52 17.68 9.68
N ARG A 127 -3.64 18.48 10.29
CA ARG A 127 -4.06 19.62 11.13
C ARG A 127 -4.83 20.68 10.33
N LYS A 128 -4.33 21.03 9.15
CA LYS A 128 -4.93 22.06 8.29
C LYS A 128 -6.35 21.70 7.86
N TYR A 129 -6.56 20.42 7.54
CA TYR A 129 -7.83 19.95 6.97
C TYR A 129 -8.72 19.19 7.97
N GLY A 130 -8.30 19.05 9.25
CA GLY A 130 -9.09 18.41 10.30
C GLY A 130 -9.12 16.89 10.23
N HIS A 131 -8.12 16.26 9.56
CA HIS A 131 -7.98 14.81 9.48
C HIS A 131 -7.32 14.20 10.73
N LYS A 132 -7.39 12.87 10.85
CA LYS A 132 -6.80 12.11 11.96
C LYS A 132 -5.28 12.14 11.91
N ARG A 133 -4.66 12.10 13.10
CA ARG A 133 -3.23 12.33 13.25
C ARG A 133 -2.54 11.12 13.88
N ALA A 134 -1.26 10.91 13.55
CA ALA A 134 -0.43 9.89 14.13
C ALA A 134 0.24 10.36 15.44
N GLU A 135 0.66 9.38 16.25
CA GLU A 135 1.43 9.62 17.48
C GLU A 135 2.89 10.00 17.19
N PHE A 136 3.52 9.30 16.23
CA PHE A 136 4.92 9.46 15.87
C PHE A 136 5.08 10.11 14.50
N LEU A 137 6.02 11.05 14.40
CA LEU A 137 6.27 11.81 13.16
C LEU A 137 7.64 11.49 12.57
N LEU A 138 7.63 11.05 11.32
CA LEU A 138 8.82 10.79 10.52
C LEU A 138 9.33 12.11 9.92
N LYS A 139 10.56 12.50 10.28
CA LYS A 139 11.18 13.75 9.81
C LYS A 139 11.86 13.61 8.45
N LYS A 140 12.14 12.39 8.03
CA LYS A 140 12.82 12.01 6.77
C LYS A 140 12.46 10.59 6.41
N ASP A 141 12.91 10.14 5.25
CA ASP A 141 12.88 8.74 4.88
C ASP A 141 13.48 7.88 6.00
N THR A 142 12.76 6.84 6.39
CA THR A 142 13.07 6.07 7.58
C THR A 142 13.06 4.58 7.27
N VAL A 143 14.11 3.88 7.72
CA VAL A 143 14.17 2.42 7.67
C VAL A 143 13.62 1.86 8.97
N PHE A 144 12.62 1.01 8.85
CA PHE A 144 12.07 0.21 9.94
C PHE A 144 12.67 -1.19 9.91
N ASN A 145 13.05 -1.70 11.09
CA ASN A 145 13.45 -3.09 11.29
C ASN A 145 12.49 -3.71 12.29
N ILE A 146 11.60 -4.59 11.85
CA ILE A 146 10.56 -5.22 12.67
C ILE A 146 10.57 -6.72 12.44
N GLY A 147 10.90 -7.49 13.49
CA GLY A 147 11.21 -8.91 13.32
C GLY A 147 12.40 -9.10 12.39
N SER A 148 12.25 -9.98 11.39
CA SER A 148 13.28 -10.25 10.37
C SER A 148 13.14 -9.38 9.11
N TYR A 149 12.25 -8.39 9.13
CA TYR A 149 11.94 -7.54 7.98
C TYR A 149 12.52 -6.16 8.13
N ALA A 150 13.12 -5.66 7.03
CA ALA A 150 13.49 -4.26 6.87
C ALA A 150 12.69 -3.67 5.72
N PHE A 151 12.14 -2.47 5.92
CA PHE A 151 11.47 -1.70 4.89
C PHE A 151 11.71 -0.20 5.10
N GLU A 152 11.54 0.56 4.05
CA GLU A 152 11.82 1.99 4.04
C GLU A 152 10.56 2.77 3.65
N THR A 153 10.27 3.85 4.39
CA THR A 153 9.37 4.90 3.94
C THR A 153 10.17 5.83 3.02
N TYR A 154 9.65 6.16 1.85
CA TYR A 154 10.32 7.00 0.88
C TYR A 154 9.37 8.11 0.39
N TYR A 155 9.82 9.34 0.49
CA TYR A 155 9.15 10.51 -0.09
C TYR A 155 9.72 10.80 -1.48
N PRO A 156 9.01 10.48 -2.57
CA PRO A 156 9.53 10.65 -3.93
C PRO A 156 9.33 12.06 -4.49
N GLY A 157 8.58 12.90 -3.81
CA GLY A 157 8.12 14.22 -4.24
C GLY A 157 6.60 14.34 -4.18
N GLU A 158 6.09 15.51 -4.55
CA GLU A 158 4.65 15.77 -4.63
C GLU A 158 4.05 15.08 -5.86
N GLY A 159 2.88 14.47 -5.71
CA GLY A 159 2.19 13.78 -6.81
C GLY A 159 0.69 13.79 -6.58
N HIS A 160 0.13 12.68 -6.09
CA HIS A 160 -1.29 12.58 -5.70
C HIS A 160 -1.65 13.58 -4.60
N THR A 161 -0.75 13.74 -3.65
CA THR A 161 -0.80 14.77 -2.60
C THR A 161 0.60 15.36 -2.38
N PRO A 162 0.74 16.51 -1.70
CA PRO A 162 2.07 17.07 -1.41
C PRO A 162 2.92 16.23 -0.45
N ASP A 163 2.30 15.33 0.31
CA ASP A 163 2.91 14.57 1.41
C ASP A 163 3.03 13.07 1.14
N ASN A 164 2.62 12.60 -0.04
CA ASN A 164 2.57 11.16 -0.32
C ASN A 164 3.93 10.49 -0.19
N ILE A 165 3.97 9.38 0.54
CA ILE A 165 5.12 8.47 0.61
C ILE A 165 4.76 7.11 0.03
N VAL A 166 5.78 6.36 -0.34
CA VAL A 166 5.67 4.93 -0.68
C VAL A 166 6.45 4.11 0.34
N ILE A 167 6.10 2.81 0.46
CA ILE A 167 6.83 1.87 1.30
C ILE A 167 7.57 0.87 0.41
N TRP A 168 8.87 0.75 0.61
CA TRP A 168 9.72 -0.13 -0.19
C TRP A 168 10.31 -1.27 0.63
N PHE A 169 10.05 -2.50 0.22
CA PHE A 169 10.63 -3.72 0.75
C PHE A 169 11.69 -4.22 -0.24
N GLY A 170 12.91 -3.70 -0.14
CA GLY A 170 13.95 -3.93 -1.13
C GLY A 170 14.34 -5.41 -1.31
N LYS A 171 14.36 -6.19 -0.22
CA LYS A 171 14.65 -7.64 -0.24
C LYS A 171 13.52 -8.44 -0.91
N GLN A 172 12.27 -8.10 -0.61
CA GLN A 172 11.09 -8.81 -1.13
C GLN A 172 10.65 -8.28 -2.51
N LYS A 173 11.20 -7.13 -2.94
CA LYS A 173 10.79 -6.44 -4.16
C LYS A 173 9.30 -6.08 -4.17
N ILE A 174 8.77 -5.65 -3.03
CA ILE A 174 7.40 -5.20 -2.88
C ILE A 174 7.41 -3.67 -2.77
N LEU A 175 6.66 -3.01 -3.64
CA LEU A 175 6.37 -1.58 -3.60
C LEU A 175 4.92 -1.39 -3.18
N TYR A 176 4.69 -0.81 -2.01
CA TYR A 176 3.39 -0.32 -1.62
C TYR A 176 3.30 1.16 -2.02
N GLY A 177 2.59 1.43 -3.11
CA GLY A 177 2.50 2.75 -3.74
C GLY A 177 1.30 3.57 -3.28
N ALA A 178 0.33 2.93 -2.62
CA ALA A 178 -0.93 3.55 -2.19
C ALA A 178 -1.58 4.37 -3.32
N CYS A 179 -2.20 5.53 -3.02
CA CYS A 179 -2.92 6.33 -4.01
C CYS A 179 -2.03 7.09 -4.99
N LEU A 180 -0.72 7.16 -4.74
CA LEU A 180 0.24 7.73 -5.68
C LEU A 180 0.32 6.90 -6.97
N ILE A 181 0.18 5.58 -6.87
CA ILE A 181 0.23 4.67 -8.02
C ILE A 181 -1.17 4.15 -8.32
N LYS A 182 -1.56 4.24 -9.61
CA LYS A 182 -2.89 3.90 -10.13
C LYS A 182 -2.92 2.49 -10.68
N SER A 183 -4.09 1.85 -10.62
CA SER A 183 -4.32 0.57 -11.30
C SER A 183 -4.13 0.70 -12.81
N VAL A 184 -3.78 -0.40 -13.47
CA VAL A 184 -3.74 -0.44 -14.95
C VAL A 184 -5.13 -0.34 -15.58
N GLU A 185 -6.18 -0.50 -14.79
CA GLU A 185 -7.58 -0.36 -15.19
C GLU A 185 -8.07 1.10 -15.14
N ASP A 186 -7.31 1.98 -14.44
CA ASP A 186 -7.67 3.38 -14.33
C ASP A 186 -7.36 4.11 -15.63
N GLU A 187 -8.32 4.90 -16.13
CA GLU A 187 -8.17 5.72 -17.34
C GLU A 187 -7.56 7.09 -17.05
N ASP A 188 -7.57 7.52 -15.78
CA ASP A 188 -7.03 8.79 -15.32
C ASP A 188 -6.39 8.68 -13.92
N LEU A 189 -5.84 9.77 -13.42
CA LEU A 189 -5.20 9.84 -12.10
C LEU A 189 -6.19 10.03 -10.93
N GLY A 190 -7.49 9.97 -11.17
CA GLY A 190 -8.54 10.09 -10.18
C GLY A 190 -8.65 11.50 -9.57
N TYR A 191 -8.77 11.56 -8.24
CA TYR A 191 -8.87 12.84 -7.54
C TYR A 191 -7.56 13.64 -7.62
N LEU A 192 -7.63 14.83 -8.21
CA LEU A 192 -6.51 15.73 -8.45
C LEU A 192 -6.63 17.07 -7.69
N GLY A 193 -7.56 17.18 -6.73
CA GLY A 193 -7.78 18.41 -5.97
C GLY A 193 -6.58 18.87 -5.14
N ASP A 194 -5.84 17.89 -4.61
CA ASP A 194 -4.64 18.12 -3.79
C ASP A 194 -3.34 17.74 -4.52
N ALA A 195 -3.44 17.35 -5.81
CA ALA A 195 -2.30 16.85 -6.56
C ALA A 195 -1.40 17.97 -7.09
N ASN A 196 -0.10 17.73 -7.08
CA ASN A 196 0.84 18.53 -7.87
C ASN A 196 0.97 17.94 -9.28
N ARG A 197 0.12 18.43 -10.20
CA ARG A 197 0.06 17.92 -11.58
C ARG A 197 1.38 18.11 -12.34
N LYS A 198 2.16 19.16 -12.02
CA LYS A 198 3.43 19.47 -12.70
C LYS A 198 4.54 18.50 -12.28
N GLU A 199 4.53 18.11 -11.01
CA GLU A 199 5.57 17.24 -10.44
C GLU A 199 5.23 15.76 -10.49
N TYR A 200 3.97 15.39 -10.73
CA TYR A 200 3.52 14.01 -10.65
C TYR A 200 4.40 13.04 -11.44
N ALA A 201 4.67 13.34 -12.72
CA ALA A 201 5.52 12.49 -13.55
C ALA A 201 6.96 12.39 -13.03
N THR A 202 7.54 13.49 -12.52
CA THR A 202 8.86 13.51 -11.88
C THR A 202 8.87 12.62 -10.65
N THR A 203 7.83 12.73 -9.83
CA THR A 203 7.64 11.91 -8.62
C THR A 203 7.59 10.42 -8.95
N ILE A 204 6.83 10.01 -9.98
CA ILE A 204 6.80 8.59 -10.40
C ILE A 204 8.18 8.13 -10.91
N LYS A 205 8.91 8.96 -11.66
CA LYS A 205 10.29 8.65 -12.09
C LYS A 205 11.24 8.45 -10.90
N ASN A 206 11.07 9.23 -9.84
CA ASN A 206 11.83 9.07 -8.60
C ASN A 206 11.51 7.72 -7.92
N VAL A 207 10.22 7.31 -7.90
CA VAL A 207 9.84 5.98 -7.42
C VAL A 207 10.52 4.88 -8.24
N GLN A 208 10.48 4.96 -9.58
CA GLN A 208 11.13 3.98 -10.47
C GLN A 208 12.65 3.89 -10.23
N LYS A 209 13.30 5.03 -10.02
CA LYS A 209 14.73 5.10 -9.75
C LYS A 209 15.12 4.46 -8.42
N LYS A 210 14.32 4.67 -7.36
CA LYS A 210 14.54 4.15 -6.00
C LYS A 210 14.14 2.68 -5.88
N CYS A 211 12.93 2.35 -6.33
CA CYS A 211 12.30 1.04 -6.16
C CYS A 211 12.50 0.18 -7.42
N ARG A 212 13.73 -0.26 -7.62
CA ARG A 212 14.11 -0.94 -8.88
C ARG A 212 13.54 -2.34 -8.98
N GLN A 213 12.93 -2.64 -10.14
CA GLN A 213 12.42 -3.97 -10.50
C GLN A 213 11.50 -4.54 -9.42
N PRO A 214 10.42 -3.84 -9.05
CA PRO A 214 9.46 -4.41 -8.11
C PRO A 214 8.85 -5.67 -8.69
N ARG A 215 8.68 -6.68 -7.85
CA ARG A 215 7.95 -7.92 -8.19
C ARG A 215 6.46 -7.74 -7.98
N TYR A 216 6.11 -6.87 -7.03
CA TYR A 216 4.73 -6.51 -6.70
C TYR A 216 4.65 -4.99 -6.56
N VAL A 217 3.59 -4.42 -7.13
CA VAL A 217 3.25 -2.99 -7.00
C VAL A 217 1.82 -2.91 -6.48
N ILE A 218 1.67 -2.51 -5.22
CA ILE A 218 0.36 -2.45 -4.56
C ILE A 218 -0.17 -1.03 -4.64
N VAL A 219 -1.26 -0.87 -5.38
CA VAL A 219 -1.96 0.39 -5.61
C VAL A 219 -3.02 0.66 -4.55
N GLY A 220 -3.39 1.92 -4.34
CA GLY A 220 -4.37 2.32 -3.33
C GLY A 220 -5.82 1.96 -3.68
N HIS A 221 -6.16 1.90 -4.96
CA HIS A 221 -7.51 1.60 -5.45
C HIS A 221 -7.45 0.66 -6.67
N GLY A 222 -8.54 -0.05 -6.96
CA GLY A 222 -8.64 -0.95 -8.11
C GLY A 222 -7.79 -2.22 -8.00
N ASP A 223 -7.48 -2.82 -9.15
CA ASP A 223 -6.67 -4.04 -9.22
C ASP A 223 -5.20 -3.75 -8.92
N TRP A 224 -4.66 -4.45 -7.93
CA TRP A 224 -3.27 -4.36 -7.49
C TRP A 224 -2.39 -5.52 -7.99
N THR A 225 -2.92 -6.41 -8.81
CA THR A 225 -2.19 -7.63 -9.23
C THR A 225 -1.19 -7.37 -10.36
N ASN A 226 -1.31 -6.24 -11.06
CA ASN A 226 -0.51 -5.94 -12.23
C ASN A 226 0.71 -5.05 -11.90
N VAL A 227 1.91 -5.61 -12.06
CA VAL A 227 3.19 -4.90 -11.79
C VAL A 227 3.42 -3.69 -12.70
N LYS A 228 2.74 -3.61 -13.87
CA LYS A 228 2.84 -2.48 -14.81
C LYS A 228 2.12 -1.22 -14.33
N ALA A 229 1.44 -1.26 -13.19
CA ALA A 229 0.75 -0.12 -12.58
C ALA A 229 1.66 1.13 -12.47
N LEU A 230 2.95 0.93 -12.13
CA LEU A 230 3.91 2.03 -12.03
C LEU A 230 4.21 2.70 -13.40
N GLU A 231 4.38 1.90 -14.46
CA GLU A 231 4.57 2.42 -15.82
C GLU A 231 3.30 3.09 -16.36
N HIS A 232 2.15 2.48 -16.09
CA HIS A 232 0.84 3.02 -16.47
C HIS A 232 0.60 4.38 -15.82
N THR A 233 0.85 4.50 -14.52
CA THR A 233 0.73 5.78 -13.80
C THR A 233 1.67 6.85 -14.39
N LEU A 234 2.91 6.48 -14.77
CA LEU A 234 3.83 7.42 -15.39
C LEU A 234 3.26 7.97 -16.70
N LYS A 235 2.72 7.12 -17.57
CA LYS A 235 2.12 7.56 -18.86
C LYS A 235 0.97 8.55 -18.64
N MET A 236 0.08 8.27 -17.68
CA MET A 236 -1.02 9.19 -17.34
C MET A 236 -0.49 10.51 -16.76
N ALA A 237 0.54 10.46 -15.89
CA ALA A 237 1.13 11.65 -15.31
C ALA A 237 1.87 12.52 -16.35
N GLU A 238 2.49 11.91 -17.34
CA GLU A 238 3.13 12.65 -18.47
C GLU A 238 2.09 13.33 -19.34
N ALA A 239 0.91 12.73 -19.51
CA ALA A 239 -0.19 13.33 -20.26
C ALA A 239 -0.80 14.56 -19.57
N LEU A 240 -0.66 14.70 -18.23
CA LEU A 240 -1.14 15.90 -17.51
C LEU A 240 -0.36 17.18 -17.84
N LYS A 241 0.84 17.06 -18.40
CA LYS A 241 1.72 18.21 -18.69
C LYS A 241 1.45 18.86 -20.04
N GLN A 242 0.57 18.27 -20.83
CA GLN A 242 0.13 18.82 -22.11
C GLN A 242 -1.18 19.58 -21.94
#